data_2ad2fc99641441c4d1c8ef67eaae893e
#
_entry.id   2ad2fc99641441c4d1c8ef67eaae893e
#
_cell.length_a   1.000
_cell.length_b   1.000
_cell.length_c   1.000
_cell.angle_alpha   90.00
_cell.angle_beta   90.00
_cell.angle_gamma   90.00
#
_symmetry.space_group_name_H-M   'P 1'
#
loop_
_entity.id
_entity.type
_entity.pdbx_description
1 polymer ?
#
loop_
_entity_poly.entity_id
_entity_poly.type
_entity_poly.pdbx_seq_one_letter_code
_entity_poly.pdbx_strand_id
1 'polypeptide(L)'
;MSEFFNSEIIQEELNKINNLQEELYSDATSFGIMSRKEKLEHIEMMVDLLEKQKVMYTRLSLSEDPEAVEMKENLKKSVVLMGFPPGTDMNVLFSTMEQTVKSLKDYIDA
;
A
#
# COMPACT_ATOMS: atom_id res chain seq x y z
N MET A 1 -1.30 -19.16 17.96
CA MET A 1 -0.69 -17.87 17.59
C MET A 1 0.02 -18.02 16.25
N SER A 2 -0.04 -17.00 15.44
CA SER A 2 0.55 -17.02 14.11
C SER A 2 2.05 -16.74 14.17
N GLU A 3 2.86 -17.63 13.61
CA GLU A 3 4.32 -17.40 13.51
C GLU A 3 4.63 -16.21 12.61
N PHE A 4 3.86 -16.03 11.54
CA PHE A 4 4.05 -14.93 10.61
C PHE A 4 3.84 -13.58 11.32
N PHE A 5 2.71 -13.41 12.01
CA PHE A 5 2.38 -12.14 12.66
C PHE A 5 3.14 -11.91 13.98
N ASN A 6 3.76 -12.95 14.55
CA ASN A 6 4.62 -12.82 15.72
C ASN A 6 6.07 -12.42 15.37
N SER A 7 6.44 -12.43 14.09
CA SER A 7 7.77 -11.98 13.65
C SER A 7 7.95 -10.49 13.96
N GLU A 8 9.06 -10.12 14.61
CA GLU A 8 9.40 -8.72 14.88
C GLU A 8 9.51 -7.91 13.58
N ILE A 9 10.09 -8.51 12.54
CA ILE A 9 10.23 -7.86 11.23
C ILE A 9 8.87 -7.53 10.65
N ILE A 10 7.92 -8.47 10.70
CA ILE A 10 6.57 -8.26 10.19
C ILE A 10 5.83 -7.20 11.01
N GLN A 11 5.96 -7.22 12.33
CA GLN A 11 5.35 -6.21 13.20
C GLN A 11 5.89 -4.81 12.92
N GLU A 12 7.20 -4.66 12.75
CA GLU A 12 7.81 -3.38 12.39
C GLU A 12 7.32 -2.87 11.04
N GLU A 13 7.25 -3.75 10.04
CA GLU A 13 6.74 -3.41 8.71
C GLU A 13 5.28 -2.96 8.76
N LEU A 14 4.43 -3.68 9.49
CA LEU A 14 3.03 -3.31 9.66
C LEU A 14 2.88 -1.97 10.37
N ASN A 15 3.69 -1.70 11.39
CA ASN A 15 3.68 -0.43 12.09
C ASN A 15 4.07 0.73 11.16
N LYS A 16 5.10 0.54 10.33
CA LYS A 16 5.50 1.54 9.34
C LYS A 16 4.39 1.82 8.32
N ILE A 17 3.74 0.76 7.84
CA ILE A 17 2.60 0.89 6.91
C ILE A 17 1.46 1.68 7.58
N ASN A 18 1.10 1.34 8.80
CA ASN A 18 0.04 2.03 9.54
C ASN A 18 0.38 3.51 9.76
N ASN A 19 1.61 3.82 10.14
CA ASN A 19 2.04 5.20 10.37
C ASN A 19 1.99 6.02 9.09
N LEU A 20 2.43 5.47 7.97
CA LEU A 20 2.35 6.13 6.66
C LEU A 20 0.90 6.34 6.23
N GLN A 21 0.03 5.35 6.44
CA GLN A 21 -1.39 5.49 6.12
C GLN A 21 -2.04 6.61 6.92
N GLU A 22 -1.80 6.66 8.22
CA GLU A 22 -2.33 7.72 9.09
C GLU A 22 -1.87 9.10 8.66
N GLU A 23 -0.60 9.24 8.35
CA GLU A 23 -0.02 10.51 7.91
C GLU A 23 -0.60 10.95 6.57
N LEU A 24 -0.73 10.04 5.60
CA LEU A 24 -1.33 10.32 4.31
C LEU A 24 -2.81 10.68 4.42
N TYR A 25 -3.57 10.00 5.28
CA TYR A 25 -4.98 10.34 5.53
C TYR A 25 -5.12 11.72 6.16
N SER A 26 -4.27 12.02 7.12
CA SER A 26 -4.25 13.33 7.79
C SER A 26 -4.04 14.47 6.81
N ASP A 27 -3.17 14.27 5.82
CA ASP A 27 -2.80 15.30 4.84
C ASP A 27 -3.68 15.32 3.59
N ALA A 28 -4.50 14.28 3.36
CA ALA A 28 -5.26 14.11 2.12
C ALA A 28 -6.19 15.27 1.82
N THR A 29 -6.85 15.82 2.84
CA THR A 29 -7.81 16.93 2.67
C THR A 29 -7.14 18.25 2.35
N SER A 30 -5.88 18.43 2.70
CA SER A 30 -5.12 19.66 2.46
C SER A 30 -4.23 19.59 1.22
N PHE A 31 -4.22 18.47 0.51
CA PHE A 31 -3.33 18.27 -0.65
C PHE A 31 -3.50 19.39 -1.70
N GLY A 32 -4.73 19.80 -1.99
CA GLY A 32 -5.01 20.83 -2.98
C GLY A 32 -4.41 22.20 -2.68
N ILE A 33 -4.17 22.50 -1.40
CA ILE A 33 -3.60 23.79 -0.97
C ILE A 33 -2.12 23.70 -0.59
N MET A 34 -1.53 22.51 -0.71
CA MET A 34 -0.09 22.32 -0.45
C MET A 34 0.75 23.06 -1.49
N SER A 35 1.95 23.48 -1.07
CA SER A 35 2.96 23.97 -1.99
C SER A 35 3.42 22.83 -2.90
N ARG A 36 4.09 23.17 -4.00
CA ARG A 36 4.66 22.18 -4.91
C ARG A 36 5.59 21.21 -4.17
N LYS A 37 6.44 21.74 -3.29
CA LYS A 37 7.37 20.95 -2.49
C LYS A 37 6.62 19.98 -1.57
N GLU A 38 5.59 20.46 -0.86
CA GLU A 38 4.78 19.63 0.02
C GLU A 38 4.02 18.54 -0.74
N LYS A 39 3.50 18.85 -1.92
CA LYS A 39 2.85 17.87 -2.79
C LYS A 39 3.81 16.76 -3.21
N LEU A 40 5.05 17.11 -3.58
CA LEU A 40 6.06 16.13 -3.97
C LEU A 40 6.47 15.25 -2.80
N GLU A 41 6.62 15.82 -1.61
CA GLU A 41 6.91 15.06 -0.39
C GLU A 41 5.77 14.08 -0.07
N HIS A 42 4.51 14.53 -0.21
CA HIS A 42 3.34 13.67 0.00
C HIS A 42 3.32 12.50 -1.00
N ILE A 43 3.64 12.76 -2.27
CA ILE A 43 3.73 11.73 -3.31
C ILE A 43 4.85 10.73 -2.99
N GLU A 44 6.00 11.18 -2.52
CA GLU A 44 7.09 10.30 -2.11
C GLU A 44 6.66 9.36 -0.98
N MET A 45 5.87 9.86 -0.03
CA MET A 45 5.28 9.03 1.02
C MET A 45 4.31 7.99 0.45
N MET A 46 3.51 8.36 -0.55
CA MET A 46 2.63 7.42 -1.25
C MET A 46 3.41 6.31 -1.93
N VAL A 47 4.51 6.64 -2.60
CA VAL A 47 5.40 5.66 -3.25
C VAL A 47 5.99 4.71 -2.20
N ASP A 48 6.47 5.24 -1.10
CA ASP A 48 7.04 4.46 -0.01
C ASP A 48 6.01 3.49 0.58
N LEU A 49 4.78 3.97 0.80
CA LEU A 49 3.68 3.14 1.29
C LEU A 49 3.36 1.99 0.32
N LEU A 50 3.25 2.29 -0.98
CA LEU A 50 2.98 1.28 -2.00
C LEU A 50 4.07 0.21 -2.04
N GLU A 51 5.33 0.61 -1.95
CA GLU A 51 6.45 -0.33 -1.93
C GLU A 51 6.38 -1.24 -0.71
N LYS A 52 6.13 -0.68 0.46
CA LYS A 52 5.99 -1.45 1.70
C LYS A 52 4.80 -2.42 1.65
N GLN A 53 3.68 -1.98 1.11
CA GLN A 53 2.50 -2.84 0.94
C GLN A 53 2.76 -3.97 -0.04
N LYS A 54 3.47 -3.70 -1.14
CA LYS A 54 3.85 -4.70 -2.12
C LYS A 54 4.77 -5.77 -1.51
N VAL A 55 5.78 -5.35 -0.76
CA VAL A 55 6.69 -6.26 -0.06
C VAL A 55 5.93 -7.11 0.95
N MET A 56 5.04 -6.49 1.74
CA MET A 56 4.23 -7.22 2.73
C MET A 56 3.33 -8.25 2.05
N TYR A 57 2.67 -7.89 0.96
CA TYR A 57 1.84 -8.83 0.20
C TYR A 57 2.66 -10.01 -0.30
N THR A 58 3.88 -9.77 -0.79
CA THR A 58 4.78 -10.82 -1.24
C THR A 58 5.12 -11.77 -0.09
N ARG A 59 5.41 -11.24 1.09
CA ARG A 59 5.68 -12.05 2.29
C ARG A 59 4.47 -12.88 2.71
N LEU A 60 3.27 -12.29 2.68
CA LEU A 60 2.01 -13.01 2.93
C LEU A 60 1.83 -14.18 1.96
N SER A 61 2.12 -13.94 0.68
CA SER A 61 1.96 -14.94 -0.38
C SER A 61 2.91 -16.12 -0.24
N LEU A 62 4.09 -15.90 0.35
CA LEU A 62 5.10 -16.94 0.57
C LEU A 62 4.88 -17.70 1.88
N SER A 63 4.03 -17.21 2.76
CA SER A 63 3.78 -17.85 4.05
C SER A 63 2.73 -18.95 3.93
N GLU A 64 2.96 -20.06 4.60
CA GLU A 64 1.99 -21.16 4.77
C GLU A 64 1.17 -21.01 6.06
N ASP A 65 1.45 -19.99 6.86
CA ASP A 65 0.72 -19.70 8.09
C ASP A 65 -0.76 -19.47 7.79
N PRO A 66 -1.69 -20.18 8.46
CA PRO A 66 -3.12 -20.04 8.18
C PRO A 66 -3.66 -18.61 8.29
N GLU A 67 -3.16 -17.82 9.25
CA GLU A 67 -3.59 -16.43 9.40
C GLU A 67 -3.09 -15.55 8.26
N ALA A 68 -1.88 -15.80 7.75
CA ALA A 68 -1.35 -15.08 6.60
C ALA A 68 -2.12 -15.45 5.33
N VAL A 69 -2.44 -16.71 5.14
CA VAL A 69 -3.27 -17.20 4.01
C VAL A 69 -4.66 -16.55 4.05
N GLU A 70 -5.27 -16.49 5.23
CA GLU A 70 -6.57 -15.84 5.41
C GLU A 70 -6.53 -14.36 5.09
N MET A 71 -5.50 -13.65 5.54
CA MET A 71 -5.33 -12.23 5.24
C MET A 71 -5.17 -11.98 3.74
N LYS A 72 -4.40 -12.82 3.06
CA LYS A 72 -4.24 -12.75 1.61
C LYS A 72 -5.58 -12.90 0.89
N GLU A 73 -6.40 -13.87 1.29
CA GLU A 73 -7.72 -14.07 0.70
C GLU A 73 -8.65 -12.88 0.99
N ASN A 74 -8.61 -12.33 2.19
CA ASN A 74 -9.39 -11.14 2.54
C ASN A 74 -8.99 -9.92 1.70
N LEU A 75 -7.70 -9.74 1.43
CA LEU A 75 -7.22 -8.67 0.55
C LEU A 75 -7.75 -8.85 -0.88
N LYS A 76 -7.76 -10.06 -1.40
CA LYS A 76 -8.32 -10.35 -2.74
C LYS A 76 -9.81 -10.03 -2.79
N LYS A 77 -10.57 -10.37 -1.75
CA LYS A 77 -12.00 -10.05 -1.66
C LYS A 77 -12.23 -8.53 -1.61
N SER A 78 -11.39 -7.82 -0.87
CA SER A 78 -11.46 -6.36 -0.79
C SER A 78 -11.26 -5.71 -2.16
N VAL A 79 -10.34 -6.23 -2.97
CA VAL A 79 -10.08 -5.74 -4.32
C VAL A 79 -11.32 -5.91 -5.21
N VAL A 80 -12.01 -7.04 -5.12
CA VAL A 80 -13.27 -7.26 -5.85
C VAL A 80 -14.34 -6.28 -5.41
N LEU A 81 -14.47 -6.04 -4.09
CA LEU A 81 -15.43 -5.07 -3.54
C LEU A 81 -15.14 -3.65 -4.01
N MET A 82 -13.90 -3.33 -4.34
CA MET A 82 -13.52 -2.03 -4.90
C MET A 82 -13.85 -1.89 -6.40
N GLY A 83 -14.41 -2.92 -7.02
CA GLY A 83 -14.84 -2.88 -8.40
C GLY A 83 -13.91 -3.57 -9.41
N PHE A 84 -12.85 -4.20 -8.96
CA PHE A 84 -11.97 -4.96 -9.84
C PHE A 84 -12.54 -6.36 -10.11
N PRO A 85 -12.27 -6.93 -11.30
CA PRO A 85 -12.77 -8.28 -11.62
C PRO A 85 -12.23 -9.33 -10.65
N PRO A 86 -13.01 -10.40 -10.36
CA PRO A 86 -12.49 -11.55 -9.62
C PRO A 86 -11.25 -12.13 -10.31
N GLY A 87 -10.24 -12.51 -9.53
CA GLY A 87 -9.01 -13.05 -10.07
C GLY A 87 -8.00 -11.99 -10.53
N THR A 88 -8.23 -10.71 -10.24
CA THR A 88 -7.26 -9.65 -10.53
C THR A 88 -5.93 -9.98 -9.84
N ASP A 89 -4.85 -9.95 -10.61
CA ASP A 89 -3.50 -10.14 -10.09
C ASP A 89 -3.09 -8.92 -9.25
N MET A 90 -2.72 -9.16 -8.00
CA MET A 90 -2.31 -8.08 -7.09
C MET A 90 -1.07 -7.36 -7.60
N ASN A 91 -0.17 -8.04 -8.31
CA ASN A 91 1.00 -7.38 -8.92
C ASN A 91 0.58 -6.37 -9.99
N VAL A 92 -0.44 -6.69 -10.78
CA VAL A 92 -1.01 -5.77 -11.77
C VAL A 92 -1.64 -4.57 -11.07
N LEU A 93 -2.36 -4.81 -9.97
CA LEU A 93 -2.96 -3.73 -9.18
C LEU A 93 -1.89 -2.78 -8.64
N PHE A 94 -0.83 -3.30 -8.03
CA PHE A 94 0.27 -2.49 -7.51
C PHE A 94 0.97 -1.71 -8.62
N SER A 95 1.21 -2.34 -9.77
CA SER A 95 1.82 -1.65 -10.93
C SER A 95 0.95 -0.51 -11.43
N THR A 96 -0.36 -0.71 -11.50
CA THR A 96 -1.31 0.33 -11.90
C THR A 96 -1.29 1.50 -10.91
N MET A 97 -1.27 1.21 -9.62
CA MET A 97 -1.18 2.25 -8.59
C MET A 97 0.14 3.03 -8.67
N GLU A 98 1.26 2.34 -8.87
CA GLU A 98 2.56 2.96 -9.05
C GLU A 98 2.59 3.90 -10.27
N GLN A 99 1.99 3.48 -11.39
CA GLN A 99 1.89 4.31 -12.59
C GLN A 99 1.01 5.54 -12.36
N THR A 100 -0.09 5.39 -11.63
CA THR A 100 -0.96 6.51 -11.29
C THR A 100 -0.21 7.55 -10.45
N VAL A 101 0.53 7.11 -9.46
CA VAL A 101 1.33 7.99 -8.59
C VAL A 101 2.43 8.67 -9.39
N LYS A 102 3.09 7.95 -10.28
CA LYS A 102 4.12 8.51 -11.16
C LYS A 102 3.54 9.57 -12.08
N SER A 103 2.37 9.33 -12.67
CA SER A 103 1.69 10.31 -13.53
C SER A 103 1.34 11.58 -12.75
N LEU A 104 0.89 11.44 -11.50
CA LEU A 104 0.61 12.57 -10.63
C LEU A 104 1.88 13.38 -10.34
N LYS A 105 2.99 12.71 -10.08
CA LYS A 105 4.28 13.35 -9.86
C LYS A 105 4.73 14.12 -11.10
N ASP A 106 4.63 13.52 -12.28
CA ASP A 106 5.01 14.15 -13.54
C ASP A 106 4.16 15.40 -13.82
N TYR A 107 2.87 15.33 -13.51
CA TYR A 107 1.95 16.46 -13.64
C TYR A 107 2.37 17.64 -12.73
N ILE A 108 2.77 17.36 -11.51
CA ILE A 108 3.20 18.39 -10.54
C ILE A 108 4.56 18.96 -10.91
N ASP A 109 5.46 18.15 -11.47
CA ASP A 109 6.79 18.57 -11.90
C ASP A 109 6.79 19.32 -13.23
N ALA A 110 5.70 19.25 -13.95
CA ALA A 110 5.58 19.91 -15.28
C ALA A 110 5.59 21.45 -15.20
#